data_9a901fde89085b4bbab39158fd93d932
#
_entry.id   9a901fde89085b4bbab39158fd93d932
#
_cell.length_a   1.000
_cell.length_b   1.000
_cell.length_c   1.000
_cell.angle_alpha   90.00
_cell.angle_beta   90.00
_cell.angle_gamma   90.00
#
_symmetry.space_group_name_H-M   'P 1'
#
loop_
_entity.id
_entity.type
_entity.pdbx_description
1 polymer ?
#
loop_
_entity_poly.entity_id
_entity_poly.type
_entity_poly.pdbx_seq_one_letter_code
_entity_poly.pdbx_strand_id
1 'polypeptide(L)'
;YMRKQKNPQTEGSEHNRYANILNREFYAQKPMQKIVTDVTYIKHKGKWHYLACYLDLFNNEIIDYELSDTFDNFLVMKPAKRILEKAKSTESQILFHSDQGVQYSSAGYCNLLKSYNVIQSMSRAGTPRDNAVIESFFGRFKDVLRSHFQYWKCDDLQKVIDETVHYFNYIKPMRKLKRKPPVQYRLEQAA
;
A
#
# COMPACT_ATOMS: atom_id res chain seq x y z
N TYR A 1 -23.34 4.87 12.10
CA TYR A 1 -22.26 4.89 13.13
C TYR A 1 -22.20 3.51 13.77
N MET A 2 -21.36 2.61 13.25
CA MET A 2 -21.10 1.32 13.92
C MET A 2 -19.91 1.50 14.87
N ARG A 3 -20.16 1.34 16.18
CA ARG A 3 -19.11 1.28 17.21
C ARG A 3 -18.18 0.11 16.91
N LYS A 4 -16.86 0.38 16.80
CA LYS A 4 -15.82 -0.65 16.80
C LYS A 4 -15.95 -1.48 18.08
N GLN A 5 -16.33 -2.75 17.97
CA GLN A 5 -16.18 -3.71 19.05
C GLN A 5 -14.68 -3.88 19.32
N LYS A 6 -14.26 -3.64 20.56
CA LYS A 6 -12.93 -3.98 21.06
C LYS A 6 -12.83 -5.50 21.12
N ASN A 7 -11.97 -6.10 20.29
CA ASN A 7 -11.56 -7.48 20.47
C ASN A 7 -10.77 -7.62 21.78
N PRO A 8 -11.00 -8.71 22.56
CA PRO A 8 -10.20 -8.96 23.75
C PRO A 8 -8.73 -9.19 23.35
N GLN A 9 -7.84 -8.52 24.08
CA GLN A 9 -6.40 -8.67 23.94
C GLN A 9 -6.02 -10.13 24.23
N THR A 10 -5.51 -10.84 23.25
CA THR A 10 -4.73 -12.06 23.45
C THR A 10 -3.34 -11.63 23.94
N GLU A 11 -3.05 -11.88 25.20
CA GLU A 11 -1.72 -11.77 25.78
C GLU A 11 -0.77 -12.71 25.02
N GLY A 12 0.38 -12.19 24.56
CA GLY A 12 1.51 -13.02 24.16
C GLY A 12 2.12 -12.85 22.77
N SER A 13 1.82 -11.80 21.99
CA SER A 13 2.65 -11.46 20.82
C SER A 13 3.30 -10.09 21.01
N GLU A 14 4.63 -10.06 21.14
CA GLU A 14 5.40 -8.82 21.06
C GLU A 14 5.21 -8.21 19.66
N HIS A 15 4.32 -7.23 19.56
CA HIS A 15 4.18 -6.44 18.34
C HIS A 15 5.28 -5.39 18.30
N ASN A 16 6.19 -5.54 17.35
CA ASN A 16 7.24 -4.55 17.14
C ASN A 16 6.63 -3.21 16.70
N ARG A 17 6.94 -2.15 17.43
CA ARG A 17 6.53 -0.79 17.10
C ARG A 17 7.74 0.01 16.62
N TYR A 18 7.60 0.65 15.48
CA TYR A 18 8.66 1.47 14.90
C TYR A 18 8.30 2.95 14.96
N ALA A 19 9.31 3.81 15.04
CA ALA A 19 9.12 5.25 15.04
C ALA A 19 8.53 5.74 13.70
N ASN A 20 7.82 6.87 13.73
CA ASN A 20 7.38 7.56 12.52
C ASN A 20 8.56 8.32 11.90
N ILE A 21 9.33 7.63 11.06
CA ILE A 21 10.50 8.22 10.36
C ILE A 21 10.02 9.04 9.15
N LEU A 22 8.92 8.63 8.48
CA LEU A 22 8.35 9.38 7.35
C LEU A 22 7.92 10.79 7.76
N ASN A 23 7.41 10.95 8.98
CA ASN A 23 7.03 12.23 9.59
C ASN A 23 6.23 13.16 8.66
N ARG A 24 5.29 12.59 7.88
CA ARG A 24 4.44 13.28 6.88
C ARG A 24 5.21 13.92 5.71
N GLU A 25 6.47 13.58 5.53
CA GLU A 25 7.22 14.00 4.35
C GLU A 25 6.83 13.15 3.13
N PHE A 26 5.60 13.34 2.64
CA PHE A 26 4.98 12.60 1.55
C PHE A 26 5.53 12.97 0.17
N TYR A 27 6.81 13.20 0.09
CA TYR A 27 7.54 13.47 -1.13
C TYR A 27 8.83 12.63 -1.17
N ALA A 28 9.14 12.08 -2.34
CA ALA A 28 10.36 11.38 -2.62
C ALA A 28 11.05 12.02 -3.84
N GLN A 29 12.36 12.09 -3.83
CA GLN A 29 13.14 12.68 -4.93
C GLN A 29 13.38 11.68 -6.05
N LYS A 30 13.38 10.39 -5.73
CA LYS A 30 13.66 9.30 -6.67
C LYS A 30 12.60 8.21 -6.53
N PRO A 31 12.33 7.45 -7.61
CA PRO A 31 11.51 6.25 -7.52
C PRO A 31 12.02 5.27 -6.45
N MET A 32 11.12 4.57 -5.81
CA MET A 32 11.41 3.55 -4.80
C MET A 32 12.08 4.06 -3.50
N GLN A 33 12.25 5.36 -3.31
CA GLN A 33 12.89 5.93 -2.12
C GLN A 33 11.98 5.84 -0.88
N LYS A 34 10.71 6.18 -1.02
CA LYS A 34 9.71 6.14 0.05
C LYS A 34 8.43 5.49 -0.46
N ILE A 35 8.03 4.41 0.18
CA ILE A 35 6.86 3.62 -0.18
C ILE A 35 5.91 3.62 1.00
N VAL A 36 4.64 3.92 0.75
CA VAL A 36 3.58 3.78 1.76
C VAL A 36 2.74 2.56 1.45
N THR A 37 2.30 1.86 2.48
CA THR A 37 1.48 0.66 2.36
C THR A 37 0.37 0.64 3.39
N ASP A 38 -0.77 0.09 2.99
CA ASP A 38 -1.92 -0.13 3.85
C ASP A 38 -2.82 -1.20 3.24
N VAL A 39 -3.76 -1.71 4.02
CA VAL A 39 -4.75 -2.70 3.60
C VAL A 39 -6.13 -2.09 3.63
N THR A 40 -6.85 -2.25 2.53
CA THR A 40 -8.27 -1.93 2.46
C THR A 40 -9.10 -3.18 2.21
N TYR A 41 -10.40 -3.10 2.45
CA TYR A 41 -11.32 -4.20 2.23
C TYR A 41 -12.39 -3.83 1.20
N ILE A 42 -12.79 -4.83 0.42
CA ILE A 42 -13.74 -4.72 -0.67
C ILE A 42 -14.79 -5.83 -0.47
N LYS A 43 -16.06 -5.46 -0.46
CA LYS A 43 -17.14 -6.45 -0.40
C LYS A 43 -17.59 -6.79 -1.82
N HIS A 44 -17.43 -8.05 -2.22
CA HIS A 44 -17.82 -8.52 -3.54
C HIS A 44 -18.66 -9.82 -3.40
N LYS A 45 -19.82 -9.86 -4.05
CA LYS A 45 -20.75 -11.02 -4.02
C LYS A 45 -21.00 -11.58 -2.60
N GLY A 46 -21.18 -10.66 -1.63
CA GLY A 46 -21.46 -11.03 -0.24
C GLY A 46 -20.25 -11.38 0.61
N LYS A 47 -19.06 -11.55 0.03
CA LYS A 47 -17.81 -11.88 0.72
C LYS A 47 -16.90 -10.66 0.88
N TRP A 48 -16.10 -10.63 1.95
CA TRP A 48 -15.06 -9.65 2.17
C TRP A 48 -13.75 -10.14 1.55
N HIS A 49 -13.09 -9.24 0.83
CA HIS A 49 -11.75 -9.41 0.27
C HIS A 49 -10.86 -8.29 0.80
N TYR A 50 -9.59 -8.58 0.94
CA TYR A 50 -8.58 -7.67 1.47
C TYR A 50 -7.57 -7.34 0.38
N LEU A 51 -7.31 -6.06 0.19
CA LEU A 51 -6.36 -5.56 -0.81
C LEU A 51 -5.25 -4.79 -0.12
N ALA A 52 -4.04 -5.35 -0.13
CA ALA A 52 -2.83 -4.63 0.25
C ALA A 52 -2.26 -3.90 -0.96
N CYS A 53 -1.91 -2.62 -0.82
CA CYS A 53 -1.24 -1.85 -1.87
C CYS A 53 0.05 -1.23 -1.37
N TYR A 54 1.04 -1.14 -2.26
CA TYR A 54 2.31 -0.45 -2.07
C TYR A 54 2.41 0.70 -3.07
N LEU A 55 2.47 1.93 -2.57
CA LEU A 55 2.42 3.15 -3.35
C LEU A 55 3.74 3.91 -3.24
N ASP A 56 4.38 4.22 -4.36
CA ASP A 56 5.59 5.05 -4.40
C ASP A 56 5.24 6.53 -4.21
N LEU A 57 5.85 7.18 -3.21
CA LEU A 57 5.63 8.61 -2.95
C LEU A 57 6.27 9.52 -4.00
N PHE A 58 7.16 9.01 -4.84
CA PHE A 58 7.74 9.79 -5.94
C PHE A 58 6.68 10.22 -6.95
N ASN A 59 5.86 9.28 -7.40
CA ASN A 59 4.87 9.52 -8.46
C ASN A 59 3.47 8.99 -8.15
N ASN A 60 3.23 8.37 -6.98
CA ASN A 60 1.99 7.66 -6.63
C ASN A 60 1.68 6.46 -7.54
N GLU A 61 2.70 5.83 -8.09
CA GLU A 61 2.58 4.55 -8.79
C GLU A 61 2.26 3.44 -7.79
N ILE A 62 1.30 2.57 -8.12
CA ILE A 62 1.06 1.33 -7.40
C ILE A 62 2.15 0.36 -7.84
N ILE A 63 3.16 0.15 -6.98
CA ILE A 63 4.32 -0.68 -7.33
C ILE A 63 3.97 -2.15 -7.32
N ASP A 64 3.18 -2.56 -6.32
CA ASP A 64 2.71 -3.93 -6.16
C ASP A 64 1.48 -3.95 -5.26
N TYR A 65 0.72 -5.03 -5.33
CA TYR A 65 -0.49 -5.24 -4.53
C TYR A 65 -0.78 -6.74 -4.38
N GLU A 66 -1.62 -7.09 -3.41
CA GLU A 66 -2.11 -8.46 -3.22
C GLU A 66 -3.58 -8.40 -2.85
N LEU A 67 -4.41 -9.19 -3.54
CA LEU A 67 -5.81 -9.42 -3.19
C LEU A 67 -5.93 -10.80 -2.52
N SER A 68 -6.64 -10.88 -1.41
CA SER A 68 -6.84 -12.14 -0.66
C SER A 68 -8.21 -12.21 -0.01
N ASP A 69 -8.70 -13.41 0.19
CA ASP A 69 -9.90 -13.69 0.97
C ASP A 69 -9.59 -13.79 2.47
N THR A 70 -8.30 -13.86 2.83
CA THR A 70 -7.84 -13.95 4.21
C THR A 70 -7.03 -12.71 4.61
N PHE A 71 -7.21 -12.29 5.87
CA PHE A 71 -6.48 -11.17 6.45
C PHE A 71 -5.33 -11.70 7.30
N ASP A 72 -4.31 -12.22 6.63
CA ASP A 72 -3.12 -12.78 7.25
C ASP A 72 -1.84 -12.00 6.91
N ASN A 73 -0.70 -12.42 7.46
CA ASN A 73 0.57 -11.74 7.23
C ASN A 73 1.07 -11.88 5.79
N PHE A 74 0.70 -12.93 5.06
CA PHE A 74 1.11 -13.12 3.67
C PHE A 74 0.53 -12.05 2.74
N LEU A 75 -0.63 -11.48 3.09
CA LEU A 75 -1.26 -10.40 2.35
C LEU A 75 -0.31 -9.20 2.15
N VAL A 76 0.48 -8.85 3.18
CA VAL A 76 1.44 -7.73 3.10
C VAL A 76 2.85 -8.20 2.76
N MET A 77 3.23 -9.44 3.13
CA MET A 77 4.59 -9.95 2.92
C MET A 77 4.88 -10.28 1.46
N LYS A 78 3.91 -10.87 0.73
CA LYS A 78 4.12 -11.26 -0.68
C LYS A 78 4.47 -10.06 -1.56
N PRO A 79 3.67 -8.98 -1.60
CA PRO A 79 4.02 -7.81 -2.42
C PRO A 79 5.30 -7.13 -1.92
N ALA A 80 5.52 -7.02 -0.60
CA ALA A 80 6.77 -6.50 -0.07
C ALA A 80 8.00 -7.27 -0.60
N LYS A 81 7.95 -8.59 -0.55
CA LYS A 81 9.03 -9.46 -1.05
C LYS A 81 9.28 -9.24 -2.54
N ARG A 82 8.22 -9.25 -3.37
CA ARG A 82 8.34 -9.00 -4.82
C ARG A 82 8.98 -7.66 -5.14
N ILE A 83 8.59 -6.59 -4.41
CA ILE A 83 9.17 -5.25 -4.54
C ILE A 83 10.67 -5.28 -4.21
N LEU A 84 11.03 -5.87 -3.08
CA LEU A 84 12.41 -5.89 -2.59
C LEU A 84 13.32 -6.76 -3.45
N GLU A 85 12.82 -7.86 -4.00
CA GLU A 85 13.56 -8.68 -4.95
C GLU A 85 13.88 -7.94 -6.26
N LYS A 86 12.93 -7.14 -6.76
CA LYS A 86 13.15 -6.27 -7.93
C LYS A 86 14.12 -5.12 -7.64
N ALA A 87 14.11 -4.61 -6.40
CA ALA A 87 14.93 -3.47 -5.98
C ALA A 87 16.36 -3.83 -5.58
N LYS A 88 16.75 -5.11 -5.57
CA LYS A 88 18.11 -5.58 -5.15
C LYS A 88 19.27 -4.89 -5.86
N SER A 89 19.05 -4.35 -7.04
CA SER A 89 20.07 -3.63 -7.81
C SER A 89 20.17 -2.14 -7.49
N THR A 90 19.32 -1.61 -6.62
CA THR A 90 19.34 -0.19 -6.24
C THR A 90 20.19 0.01 -5.00
N GLU A 91 21.21 0.85 -5.09
CA GLU A 91 22.09 1.20 -3.94
C GLU A 91 21.37 2.08 -2.89
N SER A 92 20.19 2.57 -3.19
CA SER A 92 19.46 3.51 -2.33
C SER A 92 18.67 2.75 -1.25
N GLN A 93 18.83 3.17 0.00
CA GLN A 93 18.03 2.66 1.11
C GLN A 93 16.56 3.03 0.92
N ILE A 94 15.67 2.04 1.01
CA ILE A 94 14.23 2.19 0.83
C ILE A 94 13.56 2.37 2.20
N LEU A 95 12.59 3.29 2.28
CA LEU A 95 11.74 3.44 3.44
C LEU A 95 10.34 2.89 3.14
N PHE A 96 9.87 1.95 3.97
CA PHE A 96 8.48 1.48 3.97
C PHE A 96 7.74 2.08 5.16
N HIS A 97 6.63 2.76 4.89
CA HIS A 97 5.76 3.33 5.92
C HIS A 97 4.37 2.69 5.89
N SER A 98 3.87 2.33 7.07
CA SER A 98 2.54 1.75 7.27
C SER A 98 1.86 2.33 8.51
N ASP A 99 0.62 1.95 8.75
CA ASP A 99 0.02 2.07 10.07
C ASP A 99 0.63 1.07 11.08
N GLN A 100 0.11 1.04 12.31
CA GLN A 100 0.52 0.08 13.35
C GLN A 100 -0.29 -1.23 13.28
N GLY A 101 -0.74 -1.63 12.10
CA GLY A 101 -1.48 -2.89 11.91
C GLY A 101 -0.65 -4.11 12.34
N VAL A 102 -1.34 -5.14 12.84
CA VAL A 102 -0.70 -6.37 13.35
C VAL A 102 0.13 -7.09 12.27
N GLN A 103 -0.25 -6.98 11.01
CA GLN A 103 0.49 -7.57 9.88
C GLN A 103 1.86 -6.91 9.71
N TYR A 104 1.92 -5.57 9.80
CA TYR A 104 3.14 -4.79 9.64
C TYR A 104 4.07 -4.86 10.85
N SER A 105 3.54 -5.19 12.03
CA SER A 105 4.29 -5.40 13.27
C SER A 105 4.67 -6.86 13.53
N SER A 106 4.25 -7.78 12.65
CA SER A 106 4.57 -9.19 12.78
C SER A 106 6.08 -9.45 12.62
N ALA A 107 6.61 -10.42 13.37
CA ALA A 107 8.04 -10.80 13.28
C ALA A 107 8.45 -11.15 11.85
N GLY A 108 7.59 -11.86 11.10
CA GLY A 108 7.86 -12.23 9.71
C GLY A 108 8.07 -11.01 8.80
N TYR A 109 7.18 -10.03 8.88
CA TYR A 109 7.28 -8.80 8.09
C TYR A 109 8.51 -7.97 8.48
N CYS A 110 8.73 -7.78 9.79
CA CYS A 110 9.88 -7.03 10.29
C CYS A 110 11.22 -7.68 9.88
N ASN A 111 11.34 -9.01 9.99
CA ASN A 111 12.53 -9.75 9.57
C ASN A 111 12.75 -9.66 8.06
N LEU A 112 11.67 -9.72 7.26
CA LEU A 112 11.75 -9.52 5.81
C LEU A 112 12.35 -8.16 5.49
N LEU A 113 11.82 -7.07 6.05
CA LEU A 113 12.33 -5.72 5.79
C LEU A 113 13.79 -5.56 6.24
N LYS A 114 14.13 -6.09 7.42
CA LYS A 114 15.49 -6.07 7.96
C LYS A 114 16.49 -6.81 7.06
N SER A 115 16.10 -7.95 6.48
CA SER A 115 16.99 -8.74 5.61
C SER A 115 17.33 -8.02 4.29
N TYR A 116 16.55 -6.99 3.90
CA TYR A 116 16.81 -6.14 2.75
C TYR A 116 17.28 -4.74 3.12
N ASN A 117 17.67 -4.50 4.38
CA ASN A 117 18.10 -3.19 4.88
C ASN A 117 17.09 -2.06 4.63
N VAL A 118 15.80 -2.36 4.73
CA VAL A 118 14.72 -1.40 4.57
C VAL A 118 14.49 -0.65 5.88
N ILE A 119 14.32 0.67 5.80
CA ILE A 119 13.87 1.48 6.93
C ILE A 119 12.37 1.24 7.13
N GLN A 120 12.00 0.61 8.25
CA GLN A 120 10.61 0.49 8.63
C GLN A 120 10.16 1.72 9.43
N SER A 121 9.05 2.33 8.99
CA SER A 121 8.43 3.50 9.61
C SER A 121 6.96 3.21 9.86
N MET A 122 6.43 3.62 11.00
CA MET A 122 5.01 3.43 11.33
C MET A 122 4.36 4.73 11.77
N SER A 123 3.08 4.91 11.40
CA SER A 123 2.26 6.00 11.89
C SER A 123 2.17 6.00 13.42
N ARG A 124 2.08 7.16 14.03
CA ARG A 124 1.82 7.28 15.46
C ARG A 124 0.42 6.75 15.78
N ALA A 125 0.27 6.13 16.94
CA ALA A 125 -1.01 5.60 17.39
C ALA A 125 -2.09 6.71 17.39
N GLY A 126 -3.26 6.41 16.84
CA GLY A 126 -4.38 7.35 16.80
C GLY A 126 -4.18 8.57 15.90
N THR A 127 -3.18 8.55 15.01
CA THR A 127 -2.86 9.69 14.13
C THR A 127 -3.06 9.31 12.64
N PRO A 128 -4.31 9.31 12.12
CA PRO A 128 -4.60 8.96 10.72
C PRO A 128 -3.83 9.80 9.70
N ARG A 129 -3.57 11.07 10.03
CA ARG A 129 -2.82 11.99 9.16
C ARG A 129 -1.42 11.50 8.79
N ASP A 130 -0.84 10.59 9.57
CA ASP A 130 0.49 10.05 9.30
C ASP A 130 0.49 9.07 8.12
N ASN A 131 -0.70 8.52 7.72
CA ASN A 131 -0.87 7.64 6.56
C ASN A 131 -1.86 8.22 5.51
N ALA A 132 -2.09 9.53 5.54
CA ALA A 132 -3.13 10.21 4.78
C ALA A 132 -3.04 10.00 3.25
N VAL A 133 -1.84 9.79 2.70
CA VAL A 133 -1.65 9.63 1.24
C VAL A 133 -2.31 8.34 0.76
N ILE A 134 -2.05 7.22 1.42
CA ILE A 134 -2.60 5.94 0.98
C ILE A 134 -4.09 5.81 1.36
N GLU A 135 -4.52 6.42 2.48
CA GLU A 135 -5.95 6.49 2.83
C GLU A 135 -6.74 7.26 1.75
N SER A 136 -6.23 8.42 1.34
CA SER A 136 -6.81 9.22 0.25
C SER A 136 -6.74 8.49 -1.11
N PHE A 137 -5.68 7.72 -1.34
CA PHE A 137 -5.57 6.88 -2.53
C PHE A 137 -6.67 5.81 -2.53
N PHE A 138 -6.89 5.09 -1.44
CA PHE A 138 -7.94 4.07 -1.35
C PHE A 138 -9.35 4.63 -1.53
N GLY A 139 -9.62 5.84 -1.05
CA GLY A 139 -10.88 6.53 -1.34
C GLY A 139 -11.10 6.63 -2.85
N ARG A 140 -10.14 7.22 -3.58
CA ARG A 140 -10.21 7.38 -5.03
C ARG A 140 -10.22 6.05 -5.79
N PHE A 141 -9.46 5.06 -5.31
CA PHE A 141 -9.41 3.73 -5.90
C PHE A 141 -10.78 3.05 -5.83
N LYS A 142 -11.42 3.07 -4.68
CA LYS A 142 -12.77 2.51 -4.48
C LYS A 142 -13.83 3.27 -5.28
N ASP A 143 -13.70 4.58 -5.43
CA ASP A 143 -14.62 5.38 -6.26
C ASP A 143 -14.52 4.98 -7.73
N VAL A 144 -13.31 4.82 -8.27
CA VAL A 144 -13.08 4.37 -9.66
C VAL A 144 -13.53 2.91 -9.83
N LEU A 145 -13.18 2.04 -8.89
CA LEU A 145 -13.61 0.65 -8.89
C LEU A 145 -15.14 0.52 -8.95
N ARG A 146 -15.84 1.40 -8.24
CA ARG A 146 -17.30 1.46 -8.23
C ARG A 146 -17.86 2.13 -9.48
N SER A 147 -17.48 3.39 -9.76
CA SER A 147 -18.13 4.21 -10.77
C SER A 147 -17.72 3.84 -12.20
N HIS A 148 -16.46 3.49 -12.42
CA HIS A 148 -15.92 3.22 -13.75
C HIS A 148 -15.97 1.74 -14.08
N PHE A 149 -15.46 0.87 -13.20
CA PHE A 149 -15.39 -0.56 -13.45
C PHE A 149 -16.62 -1.34 -12.99
N GLN A 150 -17.49 -0.75 -12.17
CA GLN A 150 -18.74 -1.39 -11.69
C GLN A 150 -18.48 -2.81 -11.16
N TYR A 151 -17.45 -2.97 -10.32
CA TYR A 151 -16.90 -4.24 -9.87
C TYR A 151 -17.92 -5.25 -9.32
N TRP A 152 -19.07 -4.78 -8.81
CA TRP A 152 -20.13 -5.64 -8.30
C TRP A 152 -20.85 -6.45 -9.41
N LYS A 153 -20.71 -6.04 -10.68
CA LYS A 153 -21.27 -6.73 -11.85
C LYS A 153 -20.35 -7.80 -12.42
N CYS A 154 -19.09 -7.81 -12.01
CA CYS A 154 -18.06 -8.69 -12.55
C CYS A 154 -18.02 -10.01 -11.76
N ASP A 155 -17.64 -11.10 -12.42
CA ASP A 155 -17.46 -12.39 -11.79
C ASP A 155 -16.08 -12.54 -11.15
N ASP A 156 -15.06 -11.97 -11.77
CA ASP A 156 -13.66 -12.04 -11.39
C ASP A 156 -13.21 -10.71 -10.79
N LEU A 157 -13.15 -10.64 -9.46
CA LEU A 157 -12.69 -9.45 -8.75
C LEU A 157 -11.21 -9.17 -8.99
N GLN A 158 -10.37 -10.22 -9.10
CA GLN A 158 -8.93 -10.05 -9.35
C GLN A 158 -8.71 -9.30 -10.66
N LYS A 159 -9.35 -9.74 -11.74
CA LYS A 159 -9.25 -9.09 -13.05
C LYS A 159 -9.64 -7.61 -13.00
N VAL A 160 -10.71 -7.28 -12.28
CA VAL A 160 -11.16 -5.88 -12.14
C VAL A 160 -10.17 -5.04 -11.32
N ILE A 161 -9.56 -5.63 -10.29
CA ILE A 161 -8.49 -4.96 -9.54
C ILE A 161 -7.28 -4.69 -10.46
N ASP A 162 -6.85 -5.69 -11.25
CA ASP A 162 -5.73 -5.55 -12.19
C ASP A 162 -5.99 -4.43 -13.21
N GLU A 163 -7.19 -4.37 -13.79
CA GLU A 163 -7.61 -3.30 -14.70
C GLU A 163 -7.64 -1.92 -14.01
N THR A 164 -8.09 -1.88 -12.76
CA THR A 164 -8.10 -0.64 -11.97
C THR A 164 -6.68 -0.16 -11.67
N VAL A 165 -5.78 -1.05 -11.29
CA VAL A 165 -4.35 -0.72 -11.09
C VAL A 165 -3.72 -0.23 -12.40
N HIS A 166 -3.98 -0.92 -13.51
CA HIS A 166 -3.52 -0.49 -14.83
C HIS A 166 -4.02 0.92 -15.16
N TYR A 167 -5.29 1.20 -14.94
CA TYR A 167 -5.88 2.52 -15.15
C TYR A 167 -5.16 3.61 -14.33
N PHE A 168 -4.91 3.37 -13.04
CA PHE A 168 -4.21 4.33 -12.18
C PHE A 168 -2.77 4.57 -12.61
N ASN A 169 -2.05 3.52 -13.01
CA ASN A 169 -0.62 3.59 -13.33
C ASN A 169 -0.34 4.13 -14.73
N TYR A 170 -1.17 3.78 -15.73
CA TYR A 170 -0.86 4.03 -17.15
C TYR A 170 -1.81 4.97 -17.88
N ILE A 171 -3.03 5.19 -17.34
CA ILE A 171 -4.07 5.93 -18.07
C ILE A 171 -4.44 7.22 -17.36
N LYS A 172 -4.66 7.18 -16.04
CA LYS A 172 -5.19 8.32 -15.27
C LYS A 172 -4.14 9.42 -15.10
N PRO A 173 -4.34 10.62 -15.70
CA PRO A 173 -3.40 11.73 -15.52
C PRO A 173 -3.52 12.32 -14.11
N MET A 174 -2.39 12.71 -13.53
CA MET A 174 -2.32 13.35 -12.22
C MET A 174 -1.80 14.79 -12.34
N ARG A 175 -2.50 15.76 -11.72
CA ARG A 175 -2.11 17.19 -11.78
C ARG A 175 -0.67 17.40 -11.29
N LYS A 176 -0.28 16.77 -10.18
CA LYS A 176 1.06 16.89 -9.60
C LYS A 176 2.17 16.30 -10.48
N LEU A 177 1.83 15.45 -11.47
CA LEU A 177 2.75 14.82 -12.40
C LEU A 177 2.70 15.50 -13.79
N LYS A 178 2.48 16.80 -13.85
CA LYS A 178 2.33 17.56 -15.11
C LYS A 178 1.24 16.97 -16.01
N ARG A 179 0.15 16.48 -15.42
CA ARG A 179 -0.99 15.81 -16.10
C ARG A 179 -0.59 14.53 -16.85
N LYS A 180 0.40 13.81 -16.35
CA LYS A 180 0.81 12.50 -16.87
C LYS A 180 0.39 11.38 -15.92
N PRO A 181 0.19 10.16 -16.43
CA PRO A 181 0.07 8.98 -15.58
C PRO A 181 1.39 8.70 -14.84
N PRO A 182 1.33 8.01 -13.68
CA PRO A 182 2.52 7.72 -12.87
C PRO A 182 3.68 7.09 -13.62
N VAL A 183 3.44 6.00 -14.37
CA VAL A 183 4.50 5.30 -15.09
C VAL A 183 5.13 6.16 -16.18
N GLN A 184 4.33 6.87 -16.95
CA GLN A 184 4.85 7.78 -17.99
C GLN A 184 5.74 8.86 -17.34
N TYR A 185 5.28 9.45 -16.22
CA TYR A 185 6.08 10.46 -15.51
C TYR A 185 7.42 9.90 -15.05
N ARG A 186 7.44 8.69 -14.45
CA ARG A 186 8.69 8.04 -14.00
C ARG A 186 9.66 7.79 -15.15
N LEU A 187 9.18 7.26 -16.27
CA LEU A 187 10.04 6.97 -17.43
C LEU A 187 10.68 8.23 -18.00
N GLU A 188 9.97 9.34 -18.05
CA GLU A 188 10.51 10.62 -18.53
C GLU A 188 11.50 11.29 -17.54
N GLN A 189 11.45 10.95 -16.24
CA GLN A 189 12.44 11.45 -15.28
C GLN A 189 13.71 10.59 -15.24
N ALA A 190 13.68 9.39 -15.80
CA ALA A 190 14.82 8.48 -15.89
C ALA A 190 15.62 8.64 -17.20
N ALA A 191 15.07 9.35 -18.17
CA ALA A 191 15.71 9.66 -19.46
C ALA A 191 16.53 10.96 -19.37
#